data_9ecb173316d4cb12f6227c56a7b1c902
#
_entry.id   9ecb173316d4cb12f6227c56a7b1c902
#
_cell.length_a   1.000
_cell.length_b   1.000
_cell.length_c   1.000
_cell.angle_alpha   90.00
_cell.angle_beta   90.00
_cell.angle_gamma   90.00
#
_symmetry.space_group_name_H-M   'P 1'
#
loop_
_entity.id
_entity.type
_entity.pdbx_description
1 polymer ?
#
loop_
_entity_poly.entity_id
_entity_poly.type
_entity_poly.pdbx_seq_one_letter_code
_entity_poly.pdbx_strand_id
1 'polypeptide(L)'
;MQSNISLQGSKSSAIEINKVLKNTYMLLSMTLAFSAVTAAISMAMNLPRGAALIMTLVAFGLMFVVNKKADSASGIFWIFAFTGLMGASLGPMLSHYASMPGGPSMIMQALGGTALIFFALSGYALTSKKDFSFMGGFLMVGLIVAVIAMIANMFFQIPALSLAISSAVIMIMSGLILFDTSRIIRGGETNYIRATISLYLSVYNIFVHLLSMLGILGSDD
;
A
#
# COMPACT_ATOMS: atom_id res chain seq x y z
N MET A 1 -40.72 -20.07 -11.50
CA MET A 1 -39.77 -20.69 -10.52
C MET A 1 -38.33 -20.32 -10.80
N GLN A 2 -37.88 -20.18 -12.04
CA GLN A 2 -36.48 -19.76 -12.39
C GLN A 2 -36.14 -18.32 -12.01
N SER A 3 -37.09 -17.37 -12.04
CA SER A 3 -36.83 -15.96 -11.67
C SER A 3 -36.47 -15.74 -10.19
N ASN A 4 -37.00 -16.57 -9.29
CA ASN A 4 -36.70 -16.44 -7.85
C ASN A 4 -35.29 -16.99 -7.50
N ILE A 5 -34.80 -17.98 -8.25
CA ILE A 5 -33.46 -18.56 -8.05
C ILE A 5 -32.38 -17.57 -8.51
N SER A 6 -32.60 -16.87 -9.63
CA SER A 6 -31.66 -15.86 -10.14
C SER A 6 -31.58 -14.63 -9.24
N LEU A 7 -32.68 -14.19 -8.65
CA LEU A 7 -32.73 -13.07 -7.72
C LEU A 7 -32.08 -13.41 -6.36
N GLN A 8 -32.19 -14.65 -5.88
CA GLN A 8 -31.51 -15.10 -4.67
C GLN A 8 -29.99 -15.21 -4.88
N GLY A 9 -29.54 -15.75 -6.01
CA GLY A 9 -28.11 -15.83 -6.34
C GLY A 9 -27.46 -14.44 -6.45
N SER A 10 -28.13 -13.47 -7.08
CA SER A 10 -27.67 -12.09 -7.21
C SER A 10 -27.56 -11.36 -5.86
N LYS A 11 -28.56 -11.54 -4.97
CA LYS A 11 -28.54 -10.94 -3.62
C LYS A 11 -27.44 -11.56 -2.74
N SER A 12 -27.23 -12.87 -2.80
CA SER A 12 -26.17 -13.58 -2.08
C SER A 12 -24.79 -13.06 -2.49
N SER A 13 -24.54 -12.94 -3.79
CA SER A 13 -23.27 -12.39 -4.32
C SER A 13 -23.03 -10.95 -3.87
N ALA A 14 -24.03 -10.08 -3.90
CA ALA A 14 -23.90 -8.70 -3.45
C ALA A 14 -23.59 -8.59 -1.94
N ILE A 15 -24.16 -9.46 -1.11
CA ILE A 15 -23.89 -9.51 0.34
C ILE A 15 -22.44 -9.94 0.59
N GLU A 16 -21.95 -10.93 -0.14
CA GLU A 16 -20.58 -11.42 -0.03
C GLU A 16 -19.56 -10.34 -0.43
N ILE A 17 -19.78 -9.65 -1.56
CA ILE A 17 -18.96 -8.54 -2.03
C ILE A 17 -18.88 -7.44 -0.96
N ASN A 18 -20.01 -7.02 -0.40
CA ASN A 18 -20.05 -6.00 0.63
C ASN A 18 -19.31 -6.42 1.90
N LYS A 19 -19.37 -7.70 2.28
CA LYS A 19 -18.63 -8.25 3.42
C LYS A 19 -17.13 -8.24 3.17
N VAL A 20 -16.67 -8.66 2.00
CA VAL A 20 -15.24 -8.60 1.62
C VAL A 20 -14.76 -7.17 1.66
N LEU A 21 -15.49 -6.25 1.03
CA LEU A 21 -15.16 -4.82 0.99
C LEU A 21 -15.01 -4.25 2.41
N LYS A 22 -16.03 -4.41 3.26
CA LYS A 22 -16.03 -3.93 4.65
C LYS A 22 -14.84 -4.50 5.44
N ASN A 23 -14.63 -5.81 5.37
CA ASN A 23 -13.56 -6.47 6.10
C ASN A 23 -12.18 -6.03 5.61
N THR A 24 -12.01 -5.82 4.30
CA THR A 24 -10.76 -5.30 3.71
C THR A 24 -10.42 -3.92 4.26
N TYR A 25 -11.34 -2.97 4.21
CA TYR A 25 -11.08 -1.60 4.68
C TYR A 25 -10.90 -1.53 6.20
N MET A 26 -11.63 -2.35 6.95
CA MET A 26 -11.45 -2.45 8.40
C MET A 26 -10.07 -3.03 8.74
N LEU A 27 -9.67 -4.13 8.11
CA LEU A 27 -8.36 -4.75 8.34
C LEU A 27 -7.23 -3.84 7.87
N LEU A 28 -7.41 -3.13 6.72
CA LEU A 28 -6.46 -2.15 6.23
C LEU A 28 -6.23 -1.03 7.24
N SER A 29 -7.30 -0.47 7.80
CA SER A 29 -7.19 0.58 8.82
C SER A 29 -6.44 0.10 10.07
N MET A 30 -6.74 -1.12 10.53
CA MET A 30 -6.05 -1.74 11.68
C MET A 30 -4.57 -1.97 11.40
N THR A 31 -4.23 -2.50 10.23
CA THR A 31 -2.84 -2.78 9.84
C THR A 31 -2.04 -1.51 9.60
N LEU A 32 -2.62 -0.46 9.04
CA LEU A 32 -1.98 0.85 8.90
C LEU A 32 -1.73 1.50 10.27
N ALA A 33 -2.70 1.46 11.18
CA ALA A 33 -2.53 1.94 12.54
C ALA A 33 -1.42 1.16 13.28
N PHE A 34 -1.40 -0.17 13.16
CA PHE A 34 -0.37 -1.00 13.74
C PHE A 34 1.02 -0.69 13.15
N SER A 35 1.12 -0.48 11.83
CA SER A 35 2.36 -0.04 11.18
C SER A 35 2.85 1.31 11.70
N ALA A 36 1.94 2.26 11.93
CA ALA A 36 2.31 3.56 12.48
C ALA A 36 2.89 3.42 13.91
N VAL A 37 2.30 2.55 14.74
CA VAL A 37 2.82 2.25 16.08
C VAL A 37 4.22 1.61 16.01
N THR A 38 4.40 0.60 15.17
CA THR A 38 5.71 -0.08 15.03
C THR A 38 6.76 0.85 14.42
N ALA A 39 6.40 1.75 13.51
CA ALA A 39 7.28 2.79 12.99
C ALA A 39 7.72 3.76 14.09
N ALA A 40 6.79 4.23 14.94
CA ALA A 40 7.10 5.11 16.07
C ALA A 40 8.03 4.43 17.09
N ILE A 41 7.79 3.17 17.42
CA ILE A 41 8.68 2.36 18.28
C ILE A 41 10.06 2.26 17.67
N SER A 42 10.16 1.94 16.38
CA SER A 42 11.43 1.82 15.66
C SER A 42 12.20 3.15 15.62
N MET A 43 11.51 4.28 15.45
CA MET A 43 12.10 5.62 15.59
C MET A 43 12.67 5.83 17.00
N ALA A 44 11.89 5.55 18.04
CA ALA A 44 12.31 5.74 19.43
C ALA A 44 13.53 4.87 19.80
N MET A 45 13.63 3.67 19.20
CA MET A 45 14.77 2.78 19.38
C MET A 45 16.02 3.17 18.56
N ASN A 46 15.93 4.19 17.72
CA ASN A 46 17.01 4.63 16.82
C ASN A 46 17.63 3.48 16.01
N LEU A 47 16.78 2.63 15.42
CA LEU A 47 17.24 1.48 14.66
C LEU A 47 18.12 1.91 13.47
N PRO A 48 19.22 1.18 13.19
CA PRO A 48 20.11 1.52 12.08
C PRO A 48 19.44 1.19 10.72
N ARG A 49 19.88 1.89 9.66
CA ARG A 49 19.37 1.66 8.29
C ARG A 49 19.51 0.21 7.83
N GLY A 50 20.56 -0.50 8.27
CA GLY A 50 20.76 -1.93 7.98
C GLY A 50 19.65 -2.81 8.55
N ALA A 51 19.15 -2.51 9.75
CA ALA A 51 17.99 -3.22 10.32
C ALA A 51 16.72 -3.04 9.49
N ALA A 52 16.48 -1.83 8.96
CA ALA A 52 15.35 -1.57 8.08
C ALA A 52 15.38 -2.43 6.81
N LEU A 53 16.54 -2.61 6.20
CA LEU A 53 16.71 -3.48 5.02
C LEU A 53 16.39 -4.94 5.36
N ILE A 54 16.91 -5.45 6.47
CA ILE A 54 16.64 -6.83 6.92
C ILE A 54 15.15 -7.01 7.19
N MET A 55 14.51 -6.06 7.90
CA MET A 55 13.07 -6.11 8.18
C MET A 55 12.24 -6.12 6.89
N THR A 56 12.61 -5.30 5.92
CA THR A 56 11.94 -5.26 4.60
C THR A 56 12.08 -6.60 3.87
N LEU A 57 13.28 -7.18 3.83
CA LEU A 57 13.50 -8.50 3.19
C LEU A 57 12.71 -9.61 3.89
N VAL A 58 12.68 -9.62 5.22
CA VAL A 58 11.87 -10.58 6.00
C VAL A 58 10.37 -10.34 5.72
N ALA A 59 9.93 -9.08 5.66
CA ALA A 59 8.54 -8.76 5.34
C ALA A 59 8.14 -9.26 3.95
N PHE A 60 9.00 -9.11 2.93
CA PHE A 60 8.75 -9.72 1.61
C PHE A 60 8.61 -11.25 1.68
N GLY A 61 9.42 -11.93 2.48
CA GLY A 61 9.25 -13.35 2.76
C GLY A 61 7.90 -13.67 3.42
N LEU A 62 7.51 -12.86 4.41
CA LEU A 62 6.21 -13.00 5.09
C LEU A 62 5.03 -12.76 4.15
N MET A 63 5.15 -11.91 3.15
CA MET A 63 4.09 -11.69 2.15
C MET A 63 3.67 -13.01 1.47
N PHE A 64 4.63 -13.90 1.15
CA PHE A 64 4.31 -15.21 0.60
C PHE A 64 3.59 -16.10 1.62
N VAL A 65 3.98 -16.03 2.90
CA VAL A 65 3.31 -16.76 3.99
C VAL A 65 1.87 -16.27 4.17
N VAL A 66 1.65 -14.93 4.17
CA VAL A 66 0.31 -14.35 4.28
C VAL A 66 -0.56 -14.81 3.13
N ASN A 67 -0.08 -14.75 1.88
CA ASN A 67 -0.83 -15.20 0.70
C ASN A 67 -1.19 -16.69 0.80
N LYS A 68 -0.28 -17.54 1.28
CA LYS A 68 -0.52 -18.97 1.47
C LYS A 68 -1.51 -19.26 2.61
N LYS A 69 -1.55 -18.42 3.64
CA LYS A 69 -2.40 -18.57 4.82
C LYS A 69 -3.64 -17.68 4.80
N ALA A 70 -3.88 -16.95 3.72
CA ALA A 70 -4.98 -15.99 3.60
C ALA A 70 -6.36 -16.63 3.80
N ASP A 71 -6.51 -17.90 3.43
CA ASP A 71 -7.77 -18.65 3.57
C ASP A 71 -7.91 -19.36 4.93
N SER A 72 -6.97 -19.16 5.86
CA SER A 72 -6.98 -19.75 7.20
C SER A 72 -7.11 -18.70 8.31
N ALA A 73 -7.56 -19.10 9.49
CA ALA A 73 -7.66 -18.22 10.65
C ALA A 73 -6.32 -17.57 11.05
N SER A 74 -5.20 -18.24 10.77
CA SER A 74 -3.86 -17.70 11.02
C SER A 74 -3.45 -16.57 10.06
N GLY A 75 -4.15 -16.36 8.96
CA GLY A 75 -3.85 -15.30 7.99
C GLY A 75 -3.86 -13.91 8.61
N ILE A 76 -4.75 -13.66 9.59
CA ILE A 76 -4.80 -12.41 10.34
C ILE A 76 -3.51 -12.19 11.13
N PHE A 77 -3.00 -13.20 11.82
CA PHE A 77 -1.73 -13.09 12.55
C PHE A 77 -0.58 -12.72 11.59
N TRP A 78 -0.49 -13.40 10.45
CA TRP A 78 0.60 -13.20 9.50
C TRP A 78 0.54 -11.82 8.81
N ILE A 79 -0.65 -11.28 8.54
CA ILE A 79 -0.76 -9.93 7.97
C ILE A 79 -0.30 -8.86 8.97
N PHE A 80 -0.59 -9.01 10.28
CA PHE A 80 -0.07 -8.10 11.30
C PHE A 80 1.44 -8.25 11.46
N ALA A 81 2.00 -9.46 11.42
CA ALA A 81 3.45 -9.66 11.43
C ALA A 81 4.12 -8.97 10.23
N PHE A 82 3.56 -9.13 9.03
CA PHE A 82 4.01 -8.47 7.81
C PHE A 82 3.96 -6.94 7.94
N THR A 83 2.78 -6.39 8.26
CA THR A 83 2.59 -4.92 8.32
C THR A 83 3.35 -4.29 9.49
N GLY A 84 3.54 -5.01 10.59
CA GLY A 84 4.38 -4.59 11.71
C GLY A 84 5.85 -4.45 11.33
N LEU A 85 6.41 -5.42 10.59
CA LEU A 85 7.78 -5.33 10.09
C LEU A 85 7.92 -4.23 9.04
N MET A 86 6.96 -4.08 8.14
CA MET A 86 6.95 -2.99 7.17
C MET A 86 6.90 -1.62 7.87
N GLY A 87 6.05 -1.47 8.90
CA GLY A 87 6.02 -0.27 9.72
C GLY A 87 7.34 0.01 10.41
N ALA A 88 7.91 -0.99 11.10
CA ALA A 88 9.18 -0.87 11.79
C ALA A 88 10.34 -0.50 10.84
N SER A 89 10.32 -0.98 9.60
CA SER A 89 11.33 -0.64 8.59
C SER A 89 11.32 0.84 8.19
N LEU A 90 10.20 1.56 8.41
CA LEU A 90 10.13 3.01 8.17
C LEU A 90 10.85 3.84 9.24
N GLY A 91 11.10 3.31 10.44
CA GLY A 91 11.67 4.07 11.55
C GLY A 91 12.92 4.85 11.20
N PRO A 92 13.99 4.24 10.63
CA PRO A 92 15.20 4.95 10.24
C PRO A 92 14.97 6.04 9.18
N MET A 93 14.05 5.81 8.25
CA MET A 93 13.66 6.80 7.24
C MET A 93 12.95 7.99 7.91
N LEU A 94 11.96 7.72 8.74
CA LEU A 94 11.23 8.76 9.46
C LEU A 94 12.14 9.56 10.41
N SER A 95 13.06 8.91 11.13
CA SER A 95 14.07 9.58 11.97
C SER A 95 14.93 10.52 11.15
N HIS A 96 15.36 10.10 9.96
CA HIS A 96 16.16 10.91 9.06
C HIS A 96 15.40 12.18 8.62
N TYR A 97 14.17 12.01 8.12
CA TYR A 97 13.35 13.16 7.71
C TYR A 97 12.93 14.05 8.88
N ALA A 98 12.59 13.47 10.05
CA ALA A 98 12.24 14.25 11.24
C ALA A 98 13.38 15.16 11.73
N SER A 99 14.64 14.82 11.47
CA SER A 99 15.81 15.61 11.81
C SER A 99 16.12 16.74 10.82
N MET A 100 15.47 16.78 9.66
CA MET A 100 15.63 17.84 8.67
C MET A 100 14.86 19.11 9.05
N PRO A 101 15.26 20.30 8.58
CA PRO A 101 14.44 21.51 8.72
C PRO A 101 13.06 21.28 8.09
N GLY A 102 11.99 21.60 8.82
CA GLY A 102 10.61 21.33 8.36
C GLY A 102 10.20 19.86 8.28
N GLY A 103 11.05 18.92 8.69
CA GLY A 103 10.85 17.47 8.57
C GLY A 103 9.52 16.94 9.12
N PRO A 104 9.08 17.31 10.33
CA PRO A 104 7.77 16.92 10.83
C PRO A 104 6.62 17.35 9.92
N SER A 105 6.72 18.55 9.31
CA SER A 105 5.73 19.04 8.35
C SER A 105 5.73 18.19 7.07
N MET A 106 6.89 17.81 6.55
CA MET A 106 7.01 16.93 5.38
C MET A 106 6.36 15.57 5.63
N ILE A 107 6.59 14.98 6.81
CA ILE A 107 5.96 13.71 7.20
C ILE A 107 4.44 13.84 7.25
N MET A 108 3.93 14.90 7.85
CA MET A 108 2.49 15.17 7.91
C MET A 108 1.88 15.41 6.53
N GLN A 109 2.57 16.13 5.65
CA GLN A 109 2.14 16.36 4.27
C GLN A 109 2.10 15.05 3.48
N ALA A 110 3.13 14.19 3.62
CA ALA A 110 3.15 12.87 2.99
C ALA A 110 2.00 11.98 3.49
N LEU A 111 1.71 11.97 4.79
CA LEU A 111 0.57 11.25 5.37
C LEU A 111 -0.76 11.78 4.85
N GLY A 112 -0.95 13.10 4.87
CA GLY A 112 -2.17 13.76 4.39
C GLY A 112 -2.38 13.53 2.90
N GLY A 113 -1.34 13.69 2.08
CA GLY A 113 -1.37 13.42 0.65
C GLY A 113 -1.70 11.96 0.33
N THR A 114 -1.09 11.02 1.06
CA THR A 114 -1.39 9.58 0.92
C THR A 114 -2.85 9.28 1.23
N ALA A 115 -3.36 9.81 2.34
CA ALA A 115 -4.75 9.63 2.74
C ALA A 115 -5.71 10.23 1.70
N LEU A 116 -5.42 11.44 1.21
CA LEU A 116 -6.22 12.11 0.18
C LEU A 116 -6.29 11.27 -1.12
N ILE A 117 -5.14 10.79 -1.60
CA ILE A 117 -5.06 9.95 -2.81
C ILE A 117 -5.87 8.66 -2.58
N PHE A 118 -5.66 7.98 -1.45
CA PHE A 118 -6.34 6.73 -1.15
C PHE A 118 -7.86 6.90 -1.10
N PHE A 119 -8.37 7.87 -0.34
CA PHE A 119 -9.81 8.08 -0.20
C PHE A 119 -10.46 8.57 -1.50
N ALA A 120 -9.79 9.46 -2.24
CA ALA A 120 -10.29 9.94 -3.52
C ALA A 120 -10.41 8.81 -4.54
N LEU A 121 -9.37 7.99 -4.70
CA LEU A 121 -9.35 6.91 -5.69
C LEU A 121 -10.24 5.74 -5.29
N SER A 122 -10.23 5.33 -4.01
CA SER A 122 -11.15 4.32 -3.50
C SER A 122 -12.60 4.77 -3.63
N GLY A 123 -12.92 6.01 -3.23
CA GLY A 123 -14.25 6.59 -3.38
C GLY A 123 -14.70 6.65 -4.84
N TYR A 124 -13.80 7.03 -5.75
CA TYR A 124 -14.09 7.04 -7.18
C TYR A 124 -14.34 5.62 -7.71
N ALA A 125 -13.53 4.63 -7.35
CA ALA A 125 -13.74 3.25 -7.76
C ALA A 125 -15.07 2.67 -7.24
N LEU A 126 -15.44 3.00 -5.99
CA LEU A 126 -16.70 2.56 -5.37
C LEU A 126 -17.94 3.16 -6.02
N THR A 127 -17.87 4.40 -6.48
CA THR A 127 -19.01 5.13 -7.06
C THR A 127 -19.07 5.04 -8.58
N SER A 128 -17.94 4.81 -9.23
CA SER A 128 -17.84 4.70 -10.67
C SER A 128 -18.40 3.34 -11.16
N LYS A 129 -19.15 3.36 -12.27
CA LYS A 129 -19.56 2.14 -12.96
C LYS A 129 -18.45 1.56 -13.86
N LYS A 130 -17.29 2.23 -13.96
CA LYS A 130 -16.18 1.83 -14.83
C LYS A 130 -15.46 0.61 -14.28
N ASP A 131 -15.01 -0.26 -15.17
CA ASP A 131 -14.17 -1.40 -14.86
C ASP A 131 -12.71 -1.01 -15.04
N PHE A 132 -11.91 -1.15 -13.96
CA PHE A 132 -10.48 -0.85 -13.99
C PHE A 132 -9.63 -2.12 -14.13
N SER A 133 -10.24 -3.29 -14.29
CA SER A 133 -9.51 -4.58 -14.39
C SER A 133 -8.57 -4.65 -15.59
N PHE A 134 -8.85 -3.90 -16.66
CA PHE A 134 -7.99 -3.83 -17.86
C PHE A 134 -6.61 -3.23 -17.57
N MET A 135 -6.47 -2.44 -16.50
CA MET A 135 -5.21 -1.77 -16.15
C MET A 135 -4.17 -2.72 -15.57
N GLY A 136 -4.55 -3.92 -15.10
CA GLY A 136 -3.67 -4.81 -14.34
C GLY A 136 -2.37 -5.15 -15.06
N GLY A 137 -2.43 -5.49 -16.35
CA GLY A 137 -1.24 -5.78 -17.15
C GLY A 137 -0.31 -4.58 -17.31
N PHE A 138 -0.87 -3.41 -17.61
CA PHE A 138 -0.12 -2.16 -17.76
C PHE A 138 0.57 -1.76 -16.44
N LEU A 139 -0.15 -1.81 -15.33
CA LEU A 139 0.38 -1.47 -14.01
C LEU A 139 1.48 -2.44 -13.57
N MET A 140 1.35 -3.74 -13.89
CA MET A 140 2.39 -4.73 -13.60
C MET A 140 3.68 -4.44 -14.38
N VAL A 141 3.59 -4.15 -15.67
CA VAL A 141 4.75 -3.76 -16.48
C VAL A 141 5.37 -2.48 -15.94
N GLY A 142 4.55 -1.47 -15.63
CA GLY A 142 5.02 -0.22 -15.02
C GLY A 142 5.76 -0.45 -13.70
N LEU A 143 5.26 -1.36 -12.85
CA LEU A 143 5.90 -1.70 -11.59
C LEU A 143 7.28 -2.36 -11.81
N ILE A 144 7.38 -3.28 -12.75
CA ILE A 144 8.66 -3.92 -13.09
C ILE A 144 9.67 -2.88 -13.58
N VAL A 145 9.25 -1.98 -14.47
CA VAL A 145 10.10 -0.88 -14.98
C VAL A 145 10.54 0.03 -13.83
N ALA A 146 9.63 0.39 -12.93
CA ALA A 146 9.94 1.22 -11.77
C ALA A 146 10.96 0.55 -10.85
N VAL A 147 10.82 -0.76 -10.57
CA VAL A 147 11.79 -1.53 -9.77
C VAL A 147 13.18 -1.55 -10.42
N ILE A 148 13.25 -1.79 -11.74
CA ILE A 148 14.51 -1.76 -12.47
C ILE A 148 15.15 -0.35 -12.39
N ALA A 149 14.35 0.70 -12.58
CA ALA A 149 14.82 2.08 -12.48
C ALA A 149 15.31 2.43 -11.06
N MET A 150 14.62 1.96 -10.00
CA MET A 150 15.07 2.12 -8.61
C MET A 150 16.42 1.45 -8.38
N ILE A 151 16.59 0.21 -8.84
CA ILE A 151 17.85 -0.52 -8.71
C ILE A 151 18.97 0.22 -9.47
N ALA A 152 18.71 0.67 -10.70
CA ALA A 152 19.68 1.45 -11.47
C ALA A 152 20.07 2.74 -10.75
N ASN A 153 19.09 3.45 -10.18
CA ASN A 153 19.36 4.71 -9.47
C ASN A 153 20.12 4.55 -8.15
N MET A 154 20.13 3.35 -7.56
CA MET A 154 21.02 3.07 -6.41
C MET A 154 22.51 3.21 -6.77
N PHE A 155 22.88 2.97 -8.03
CA PHE A 155 24.24 3.10 -8.53
C PHE A 155 24.55 4.53 -9.03
N PHE A 156 23.58 5.15 -9.74
CA PHE A 156 23.79 6.46 -10.36
C PHE A 156 23.53 7.63 -9.41
N GLN A 157 22.64 7.45 -8.43
CA GLN A 157 22.31 8.45 -7.38
C GLN A 157 21.91 9.84 -7.95
N ILE A 158 21.14 9.84 -9.05
CA ILE A 158 20.70 11.07 -9.73
C ILE A 158 19.42 11.58 -9.07
N PRO A 159 19.40 12.78 -8.41
CA PRO A 159 18.20 13.30 -7.74
C PRO A 159 17.00 13.48 -8.67
N ALA A 160 17.21 14.03 -9.88
CA ALA A 160 16.15 14.17 -10.86
C ALA A 160 15.52 12.84 -11.28
N LEU A 161 16.33 11.77 -11.39
CA LEU A 161 15.83 10.41 -11.64
C LEU A 161 15.04 9.88 -10.45
N SER A 162 15.47 10.15 -9.21
CA SER A 162 14.72 9.79 -7.99
C SER A 162 13.34 10.44 -7.96
N LEU A 163 13.23 11.72 -8.33
CA LEU A 163 11.93 12.42 -8.44
C LEU A 163 11.03 11.80 -9.52
N ALA A 164 11.60 11.50 -10.69
CA ALA A 164 10.86 10.87 -11.79
C ALA A 164 10.34 9.47 -11.40
N ILE A 165 11.19 8.65 -10.76
CA ILE A 165 10.82 7.31 -10.27
C ILE A 165 9.72 7.43 -9.20
N SER A 166 9.87 8.34 -8.22
CA SER A 166 8.88 8.53 -7.17
C SER A 166 7.54 8.94 -7.73
N SER A 167 7.52 9.87 -8.69
CA SER A 167 6.30 10.28 -9.39
C SER A 167 5.64 9.11 -10.13
N ALA A 168 6.43 8.32 -10.86
CA ALA A 168 5.94 7.15 -11.58
C ALA A 168 5.35 6.10 -10.63
N VAL A 169 6.03 5.80 -9.51
CA VAL A 169 5.54 4.84 -8.50
C VAL A 169 4.24 5.32 -7.87
N ILE A 170 4.13 6.61 -7.50
CA ILE A 170 2.87 7.16 -6.98
C ILE A 170 1.74 6.98 -7.99
N MET A 171 1.96 7.24 -9.27
CA MET A 171 0.95 7.03 -10.32
C MET A 171 0.57 5.55 -10.46
N ILE A 172 1.55 4.64 -10.47
CA ILE A 172 1.31 3.19 -10.57
C ILE A 172 0.52 2.70 -9.36
N MET A 173 0.91 3.08 -8.13
CA MET A 173 0.22 2.69 -6.90
C MET A 173 -1.19 3.26 -6.83
N SER A 174 -1.39 4.48 -7.32
CA SER A 174 -2.71 5.09 -7.48
C SER A 174 -3.59 4.28 -8.44
N GLY A 175 -3.04 3.84 -9.56
CA GLY A 175 -3.72 2.95 -10.50
C GLY A 175 -4.05 1.58 -9.87
N LEU A 176 -3.15 1.03 -9.04
CA LEU A 176 -3.38 -0.23 -8.31
C LEU A 176 -4.51 -0.08 -7.28
N ILE A 177 -4.66 1.06 -6.60
CA ILE A 177 -5.81 1.30 -5.71
C ILE A 177 -7.14 1.23 -6.49
N LEU A 178 -7.21 1.85 -7.67
CA LEU A 178 -8.38 1.76 -8.55
C LEU A 178 -8.64 0.33 -9.00
N PHE A 179 -7.61 -0.36 -9.45
CA PHE A 179 -7.67 -1.75 -9.93
C PHE A 179 -8.13 -2.70 -8.83
N ASP A 180 -7.50 -2.66 -7.64
CA ASP A 180 -7.81 -3.57 -6.54
C ASP A 180 -9.20 -3.31 -5.97
N THR A 181 -9.58 -2.04 -5.77
CA THR A 181 -10.94 -1.68 -5.34
C THR A 181 -11.98 -2.15 -6.36
N SER A 182 -11.71 -1.96 -7.66
CA SER A 182 -12.60 -2.45 -8.73
C SER A 182 -12.74 -3.97 -8.72
N ARG A 183 -11.64 -4.71 -8.50
CA ARG A 183 -11.67 -6.18 -8.37
C ARG A 183 -12.53 -6.64 -7.20
N ILE A 184 -12.45 -5.98 -6.04
CA ILE A 184 -13.26 -6.33 -4.88
C ILE A 184 -14.74 -6.15 -5.18
N ILE A 185 -15.16 -4.98 -5.69
CA ILE A 185 -16.57 -4.68 -5.93
C ILE A 185 -17.18 -5.48 -7.07
N ARG A 186 -16.37 -6.07 -7.94
CA ARG A 186 -16.80 -6.95 -9.03
C ARG A 186 -16.69 -8.44 -8.70
N GLY A 187 -16.28 -8.78 -7.48
CA GLY A 187 -16.12 -10.18 -7.04
C GLY A 187 -14.91 -10.90 -7.63
N GLY A 188 -13.96 -10.17 -8.25
CA GLY A 188 -12.71 -10.72 -8.75
C GLY A 188 -11.66 -10.96 -7.66
N GLU A 189 -11.87 -10.40 -6.47
CA GLU A 189 -11.14 -10.74 -5.25
C GLU A 189 -12.14 -10.99 -4.12
N THR A 190 -12.11 -12.19 -3.58
CA THR A 190 -13.03 -12.66 -2.56
C THR A 190 -12.40 -12.83 -1.19
N ASN A 191 -11.07 -12.76 -1.12
CA ASN A 191 -10.33 -12.88 0.13
C ASN A 191 -9.90 -11.48 0.63
N TYR A 192 -10.50 -11.04 1.74
CA TYR A 192 -10.23 -9.72 2.32
C TYR A 192 -8.79 -9.56 2.83
N ILE A 193 -8.07 -10.65 3.18
CA ILE A 193 -6.66 -10.58 3.59
C ILE A 193 -5.76 -10.26 2.39
N ARG A 194 -5.97 -10.93 1.24
CA ARG A 194 -5.25 -10.64 -0.01
C ARG A 194 -5.53 -9.23 -0.50
N ALA A 195 -6.80 -8.82 -0.48
CA ALA A 195 -7.20 -7.47 -0.83
C ALA A 195 -6.51 -6.42 0.09
N THR A 196 -6.43 -6.69 1.39
CA THR A 196 -5.78 -5.81 2.35
C THR A 196 -4.28 -5.66 2.08
N ILE A 197 -3.55 -6.76 1.78
CA ILE A 197 -2.12 -6.68 1.48
C ILE A 197 -1.87 -5.79 0.27
N SER A 198 -2.64 -5.98 -0.80
CA SER A 198 -2.47 -5.21 -2.04
C SER A 198 -2.70 -3.72 -1.81
N LEU A 199 -3.81 -3.35 -1.17
CA LEU A 199 -4.10 -1.96 -0.82
C LEU A 199 -3.08 -1.38 0.18
N TYR A 200 -2.64 -2.17 1.18
CA TYR A 200 -1.61 -1.77 2.14
C TYR A 200 -0.31 -1.41 1.43
N LEU A 201 0.17 -2.25 0.52
CA LEU A 201 1.40 -2.00 -0.24
C LEU A 201 1.28 -0.75 -1.11
N SER A 202 0.11 -0.51 -1.73
CA SER A 202 -0.13 0.69 -2.51
C SER A 202 -0.06 1.95 -1.63
N VAL A 203 -0.74 1.96 -0.48
CA VAL A 203 -0.71 3.07 0.49
C VAL A 203 0.70 3.30 1.03
N TYR A 204 1.38 2.23 1.43
CA TYR A 204 2.75 2.27 1.95
C TYR A 204 3.72 2.91 0.93
N ASN A 205 3.69 2.45 -0.31
CA ASN A 205 4.58 2.97 -1.35
C ASN A 205 4.25 4.42 -1.72
N ILE A 206 2.97 4.82 -1.79
CA ILE A 206 2.59 6.22 -2.00
C ILE A 206 3.19 7.08 -0.88
N PHE A 207 3.06 6.69 0.38
CA PHE A 207 3.63 7.42 1.51
C PHE A 207 5.15 7.58 1.40
N VAL A 208 5.87 6.48 1.17
CA VAL A 208 7.35 6.47 1.07
C VAL A 208 7.82 7.38 -0.05
N HIS A 209 7.19 7.31 -1.22
CA HIS A 209 7.59 8.10 -2.39
C HIS A 209 7.16 9.56 -2.29
N LEU A 210 6.01 9.89 -1.68
CA LEU A 210 5.63 11.27 -1.37
C LEU A 210 6.63 11.90 -0.39
N LEU A 211 6.98 11.18 0.68
CA LEU A 211 7.96 11.67 1.66
C LEU A 211 9.33 11.87 1.01
N SER A 212 9.75 10.94 0.14
CA SER A 212 11.01 11.06 -0.61
C SER A 212 11.02 12.30 -1.53
N MET A 213 9.93 12.54 -2.25
CA MET A 213 9.80 13.73 -3.12
C MET A 213 9.86 15.02 -2.31
N LEU A 214 9.11 15.11 -1.22
CA LEU A 214 9.09 16.28 -0.34
C LEU A 214 10.47 16.54 0.25
N GLY A 215 11.21 15.49 0.62
CA GLY A 215 12.56 15.62 1.14
C GLY A 215 13.57 16.12 0.11
N ILE A 216 13.49 15.69 -1.15
CA ILE A 216 14.36 16.18 -2.22
C ILE A 216 14.04 17.65 -2.53
N LEU A 217 12.76 17.99 -2.69
CA LEU A 217 12.35 19.37 -3.00
C LEU A 217 12.62 20.35 -1.85
N GLY A 218 12.49 19.91 -0.59
CA GLY A 218 12.75 20.76 0.56
C GLY A 218 14.23 20.89 0.93
N SER A 219 15.15 20.17 0.27
CA SER A 219 16.58 20.32 0.46
C SER A 219 17.23 21.38 -0.44
N ASP A 220 16.47 21.91 -1.40
CA ASP A 220 16.93 22.93 -2.35
C ASP A 220 16.64 24.37 -1.87
N ASP A 221 15.96 24.54 -0.73
CA ASP A 221 15.69 25.82 -0.05
C ASP A 221 16.60 25.95 1.21
#